data_958a9d47cf9841ac3154dd4e092d44fe
#
_entry.id   958a9d47cf9841ac3154dd4e092d44fe
#
_cell.length_a   1.000
_cell.length_b   1.000
_cell.length_c   1.000
_cell.angle_alpha   90.00
_cell.angle_beta   90.00
_cell.angle_gamma   90.00
#
_symmetry.space_group_name_H-M   'P 1'
#
loop_
_entity.id
_entity.type
_entity.pdbx_description
1 polymer ?
#
loop_
_entity_poly.entity_id
_entity_poly.type
_entity_poly.pdbx_seq_one_letter_code
_entity_poly.pdbx_strand_id
1 'polypeptide(L)'
;PYTNLTYHKAGNKVNGEERFKSYFSVNVNKKLAFGFNIDYLYGRGYYNNQNTAYFNAAVFGSYIGDRYQVQGIYSNNYLKTNENGGITDDRYITAPEEMAEGRREYESTNIPTVLSETTNRNHDFYVFLTQRYNLGFKRDIPQAENDTTPAKQEFVPVTSFIHTIQVERARHGFNSYDEVADGYYQNTYFDKDNKAFVRDSTTYVGIKNTIGIALLEGFNKYAKAGLTAFASYKISKYTLMNKDGGPLPDKYNENEIFVGGELSKREGNILHYHAIGEVGLAGKAIGQFNVKGDIDLNFPLWKDTVSLIARGEVSNQLAPFYMRHYHSKHYMWDNDMDKEFRTRIEGELSIARWKTRLRAGVENIKNYTYFNQQATPEQKSGSLQVLSASLNQDFKLGIFHLDNEVTWQKSSDQTVLPLPDLSLYHNFYMQFKLAKKVLSVQLGADVRYFTKYNAPAYMPAIQNFYLQPEEGKVEIGGYPIVNVYANLHLKRTRFYVMMYHVNQGISRPDYFLSPHYPINPRVLKFGLSWNFYD
;
A
#
# COMPACT_ATOMS: atom_id res chain seq x y z
N PRO A 1 -3.86 2.16 -29.21
CA PRO A 1 -3.78 3.01 -28.01
C PRO A 1 -4.87 2.67 -27.02
N TYR A 2 -4.60 2.89 -25.74
CA TYR A 2 -5.58 2.77 -24.66
C TYR A 2 -5.55 4.03 -23.81
N THR A 3 -6.71 4.61 -23.55
CA THR A 3 -6.86 5.77 -22.65
C THR A 3 -7.99 5.50 -21.68
N ASN A 4 -7.75 5.77 -20.41
CA ASN A 4 -8.79 5.79 -19.39
C ASN A 4 -8.84 7.17 -18.74
N LEU A 5 -10.03 7.78 -18.72
CA LEU A 5 -10.31 8.99 -17.98
C LEU A 5 -11.30 8.66 -16.86
N THR A 6 -10.96 9.02 -15.64
CA THR A 6 -11.83 8.82 -14.48
C THR A 6 -12.00 10.14 -13.73
N TYR A 7 -13.23 10.48 -13.45
CA TYR A 7 -13.58 11.62 -12.60
C TYR A 7 -14.47 11.15 -11.46
N HIS A 8 -14.18 11.63 -10.28
CA HIS A 8 -14.93 11.35 -9.06
C HIS A 8 -15.22 12.64 -8.32
N LYS A 9 -16.42 12.74 -7.75
CA LYS A 9 -16.85 13.86 -6.91
C LYS A 9 -17.67 13.34 -5.73
N ALA A 10 -17.45 13.98 -4.57
CA ALA A 10 -18.23 13.73 -3.36
C ALA A 10 -18.43 15.03 -2.60
N GLY A 11 -19.48 15.09 -1.76
CA GLY A 11 -19.77 16.24 -0.90
C GLY A 11 -20.23 17.50 -1.66
N ASN A 12 -20.15 18.63 -0.97
CA ASN A 12 -20.60 19.94 -1.44
C ASN A 12 -19.44 20.96 -1.57
N LYS A 13 -19.72 22.24 -1.69
CA LYS A 13 -18.69 23.28 -1.82
C LYS A 13 -17.83 23.47 -0.56
N VAL A 14 -18.34 23.10 0.62
CA VAL A 14 -17.65 23.28 1.91
C VAL A 14 -16.72 22.09 2.20
N ASN A 15 -17.20 20.87 1.99
CA ASN A 15 -16.52 19.61 2.35
C ASN A 15 -16.29 18.69 1.14
N GLY A 16 -16.29 19.24 -0.06
CA GLY A 16 -16.21 18.47 -1.29
C GLY A 16 -14.85 17.81 -1.53
N GLU A 17 -14.92 16.71 -2.24
CA GLU A 17 -13.79 15.93 -2.72
C GLU A 17 -13.93 15.77 -4.24
N GLU A 18 -12.82 15.97 -4.95
CA GLU A 18 -12.73 15.77 -6.39
C GLU A 18 -11.46 14.98 -6.71
N ARG A 19 -11.59 14.00 -7.61
CA ARG A 19 -10.45 13.23 -8.12
C ARG A 19 -10.54 13.11 -9.62
N PHE A 20 -9.44 13.38 -10.28
CA PHE A 20 -9.27 13.18 -11.71
C PHE A 20 -8.10 12.25 -11.97
N LYS A 21 -8.32 11.21 -12.77
CA LYS A 21 -7.28 10.30 -13.24
C LYS A 21 -7.27 10.26 -14.75
N SER A 22 -6.08 10.26 -15.31
CA SER A 22 -5.83 10.03 -16.73
C SER A 22 -4.73 9.00 -16.89
N TYR A 23 -5.03 7.94 -17.58
CA TYR A 23 -4.06 6.91 -17.96
C TYR A 23 -4.05 6.81 -19.49
N PHE A 24 -2.86 6.83 -20.05
CA PHE A 24 -2.64 6.64 -21.47
C PHE A 24 -1.53 5.63 -21.72
N SER A 25 -1.73 4.73 -22.68
CA SER A 25 -0.67 3.86 -23.15
C SER A 25 -0.85 3.56 -24.65
N VAL A 26 0.27 3.44 -25.34
CA VAL A 26 0.29 3.15 -26.76
C VAL A 26 1.43 2.22 -27.12
N ASN A 27 1.14 1.23 -27.93
CA ASN A 27 2.16 0.46 -28.64
C ASN A 27 2.43 1.17 -29.96
N VAL A 28 3.61 1.81 -30.08
CA VAL A 28 4.05 2.44 -31.33
C VAL A 28 4.25 1.38 -32.42
N ASN A 29 4.80 0.24 -31.99
CA ASN A 29 4.95 -0.96 -32.80
C ASN A 29 5.02 -2.19 -31.87
N LYS A 30 5.33 -3.38 -32.43
CA LYS A 30 5.43 -4.63 -31.66
C LYS A 30 6.53 -4.62 -30.59
N LYS A 31 7.49 -3.70 -30.65
CA LYS A 31 8.65 -3.66 -29.74
C LYS A 31 8.66 -2.45 -28.82
N LEU A 32 7.99 -1.36 -29.17
CA LEU A 32 8.04 -0.09 -28.45
C LEU A 32 6.66 0.30 -27.93
N ALA A 33 6.57 0.51 -26.65
CA ALA A 33 5.37 1.03 -25.97
C ALA A 33 5.76 2.17 -25.02
N PHE A 34 4.88 3.13 -24.85
CA PHE A 34 5.00 4.15 -23.82
C PHE A 34 3.63 4.60 -23.31
N GLY A 35 3.64 5.28 -22.18
CA GLY A 35 2.42 5.81 -21.59
C GLY A 35 2.69 6.79 -20.46
N PHE A 36 1.63 7.35 -19.96
CA PHE A 36 1.65 8.20 -18.77
C PHE A 36 0.44 7.94 -17.89
N ASN A 37 0.58 8.32 -16.62
CA ASN A 37 -0.49 8.34 -15.64
C ASN A 37 -0.48 9.67 -14.91
N ILE A 38 -1.66 10.27 -14.75
CA ILE A 38 -1.88 11.44 -13.91
C ILE A 38 -3.00 11.09 -12.94
N ASP A 39 -2.79 11.39 -11.66
CA ASP A 39 -3.79 11.22 -10.60
C ASP A 39 -3.79 12.48 -9.74
N TYR A 40 -4.87 13.21 -9.75
CA TYR A 40 -5.08 14.39 -8.94
C TYR A 40 -6.27 14.19 -8.03
N LEU A 41 -6.06 14.40 -6.73
CA LEU A 41 -7.10 14.39 -5.72
C LEU A 41 -7.03 15.68 -4.92
N TYR A 42 -8.18 16.31 -4.72
CA TYR A 42 -8.33 17.38 -3.75
C TYR A 42 -9.58 17.13 -2.90
N GLY A 43 -9.40 17.05 -1.59
CA GLY A 43 -10.47 16.92 -0.60
C GLY A 43 -10.40 18.04 0.42
N ARG A 44 -11.50 18.72 0.67
CA ARG A 44 -11.59 19.78 1.69
C ARG A 44 -11.69 19.20 3.11
N GLY A 45 -12.14 17.94 3.21
CA GLY A 45 -12.39 17.27 4.48
C GLY A 45 -13.78 17.54 5.04
N TYR A 46 -14.23 16.64 5.88
CA TYR A 46 -15.55 16.70 6.52
C TYR A 46 -15.47 17.22 7.96
N TYR A 47 -14.28 17.24 8.51
CA TYR A 47 -13.97 17.82 9.82
C TYR A 47 -13.06 19.02 9.65
N ASN A 48 -12.98 19.87 10.68
CA ASN A 48 -12.15 21.05 10.63
C ASN A 48 -10.67 20.68 10.36
N ASN A 49 -9.96 21.52 9.60
CA ASN A 49 -8.54 21.38 9.23
C ASN A 49 -8.15 19.97 8.70
N GLN A 50 -8.90 19.43 7.74
CA GLN A 50 -8.71 18.07 7.21
C GLN A 50 -8.45 18.06 5.68
N ASN A 51 -7.98 19.16 5.10
CA ASN A 51 -7.73 19.23 3.67
C ASN A 51 -6.65 18.24 3.23
N THR A 52 -6.86 17.63 2.09
CA THR A 52 -5.87 16.77 1.43
C THR A 52 -5.72 17.17 -0.03
N ALA A 53 -4.51 17.37 -0.49
CA ALA A 53 -4.16 17.57 -1.89
C ALA A 53 -3.12 16.54 -2.30
N TYR A 54 -3.43 15.73 -3.29
CA TYR A 54 -2.55 14.72 -3.83
C TYR A 54 -2.40 14.90 -5.34
N PHE A 55 -1.16 14.82 -5.81
CA PHE A 55 -0.85 14.83 -7.22
C PHE A 55 0.22 13.79 -7.53
N ASN A 56 -0.05 12.91 -8.47
CA ASN A 56 0.92 11.99 -9.06
C ASN A 56 0.99 12.20 -10.57
N ALA A 57 2.19 12.25 -11.09
CA ALA A 57 2.46 12.16 -12.51
C ALA A 57 3.54 11.11 -12.76
N ALA A 58 3.27 10.15 -13.63
CA ALA A 58 4.21 9.13 -14.03
C ALA A 58 4.28 9.00 -15.54
N VAL A 59 5.48 8.78 -16.05
CA VAL A 59 5.75 8.45 -17.45
C VAL A 59 6.49 7.13 -17.48
N PHE A 60 6.10 6.24 -18.37
CA PHE A 60 6.73 4.93 -18.48
C PHE A 60 6.89 4.52 -19.95
N GLY A 61 7.84 3.66 -20.20
CA GLY A 61 8.08 3.13 -21.52
C GLY A 61 8.81 1.80 -21.49
N SER A 62 8.65 1.05 -22.56
CA SER A 62 9.33 -0.22 -22.74
C SER A 62 9.72 -0.43 -24.18
N TYR A 63 10.91 -0.97 -24.39
CA TYR A 63 11.35 -1.52 -25.66
C TYR A 63 11.69 -3.01 -25.45
N ILE A 64 11.04 -3.88 -26.20
CA ILE A 64 11.20 -5.33 -26.11
C ILE A 64 11.66 -5.86 -27.48
N GLY A 65 12.98 -5.85 -27.68
CA GLY A 65 13.62 -6.48 -28.81
C GLY A 65 14.04 -7.92 -28.50
N ASP A 66 14.51 -8.64 -29.50
CA ASP A 66 14.92 -10.04 -29.36
C ASP A 66 16.14 -10.16 -28.41
N ARG A 67 17.14 -9.31 -28.62
CA ARG A 67 18.39 -9.31 -27.85
C ARG A 67 18.40 -8.27 -26.74
N TYR A 68 17.88 -7.08 -26.99
CA TYR A 68 17.88 -5.99 -26.03
C TYR A 68 16.47 -5.63 -25.61
N GLN A 69 16.30 -5.49 -24.31
CA GLN A 69 15.05 -5.07 -23.70
C GLN A 69 15.34 -4.00 -22.65
N VAL A 70 14.51 -2.97 -22.59
CA VAL A 70 14.60 -1.93 -21.58
C VAL A 70 13.20 -1.49 -21.18
N GLN A 71 13.02 -1.26 -19.88
CA GLN A 71 11.80 -0.71 -19.30
C GLN A 71 12.19 0.39 -18.34
N GLY A 72 11.43 1.48 -18.36
CA GLY A 72 11.68 2.59 -17.47
C GLY A 72 10.40 3.25 -17.02
N ILE A 73 10.44 3.79 -15.81
CA ILE A 73 9.39 4.62 -15.23
C ILE A 73 10.02 5.79 -14.48
N TYR A 74 9.44 6.94 -14.65
CA TYR A 74 9.61 8.10 -13.80
C TYR A 74 8.27 8.43 -13.15
N SER A 75 8.24 8.60 -11.84
CA SER A 75 7.05 8.99 -11.08
C SER A 75 7.40 10.12 -10.14
N ASN A 76 6.53 11.12 -10.07
CA ASN A 76 6.62 12.24 -9.15
C ASN A 76 5.32 12.35 -8.35
N ASN A 77 5.44 12.36 -7.03
CA ASN A 77 4.32 12.38 -6.10
C ASN A 77 4.39 13.60 -5.18
N TYR A 78 3.28 14.23 -4.98
CA TYR A 78 3.12 15.31 -4.03
C TYR A 78 1.86 15.07 -3.19
N LEU A 79 2.01 15.05 -1.87
CA LEU A 79 0.92 14.93 -0.92
C LEU A 79 1.03 16.04 0.12
N LYS A 80 -0.03 16.82 0.26
CA LYS A 80 -0.20 17.77 1.37
C LYS A 80 -1.44 17.37 2.14
N THR A 81 -1.30 17.20 3.45
CA THR A 81 -2.41 16.99 4.37
C THR A 81 -2.42 18.08 5.43
N ASN A 82 -3.57 18.68 5.65
CA ASN A 82 -3.79 19.45 6.85
C ASN A 82 -4.10 18.48 7.99
N GLU A 83 -3.48 18.72 9.13
CA GLU A 83 -3.55 17.84 10.30
C GLU A 83 -4.42 18.51 11.37
N ASN A 84 -5.52 17.85 11.74
CA ASN A 84 -6.41 18.39 12.77
C ASN A 84 -6.15 17.83 14.17
N GLY A 85 -5.24 16.85 14.32
CA GLY A 85 -4.90 16.25 15.60
C GLY A 85 -6.02 15.41 16.25
N GLY A 86 -7.11 15.15 15.50
CA GLY A 86 -8.33 14.52 16.01
C GLY A 86 -9.33 15.53 16.60
N ILE A 87 -10.53 15.06 16.92
CA ILE A 87 -11.55 15.85 17.62
C ILE A 87 -11.22 15.96 19.11
N THR A 88 -11.60 17.07 19.73
CA THR A 88 -11.25 17.33 21.14
C THR A 88 -12.03 16.50 22.14
N ASP A 89 -13.21 16.01 21.78
CA ASP A 89 -14.07 15.19 22.63
C ASP A 89 -14.89 14.22 21.76
N ASP A 90 -14.73 12.92 22.02
CA ASP A 90 -15.42 11.86 21.26
C ASP A 90 -16.95 11.88 21.42
N ARG A 91 -17.47 12.56 22.44
CA ARG A 91 -18.92 12.70 22.66
C ARG A 91 -19.62 13.51 21.56
N TYR A 92 -18.89 14.35 20.80
CA TYR A 92 -19.46 14.97 19.59
C TYR A 92 -19.95 13.92 18.59
N ILE A 93 -19.39 12.72 18.62
CA ILE A 93 -19.77 11.58 17.77
C ILE A 93 -20.62 10.57 18.56
N THR A 94 -20.15 10.16 19.77
CA THR A 94 -20.75 9.05 20.54
C THR A 94 -22.01 9.44 21.31
N ALA A 95 -22.15 10.71 21.69
CA ALA A 95 -23.28 11.28 22.41
C ALA A 95 -23.62 12.67 21.89
N PRO A 96 -23.95 12.84 20.59
CA PRO A 96 -24.14 14.14 19.97
C PRO A 96 -25.29 14.94 20.60
N GLU A 97 -26.28 14.27 21.20
CA GLU A 97 -27.41 14.94 21.88
C GLU A 97 -26.96 15.75 23.11
N GLU A 98 -25.92 15.28 23.82
CA GLU A 98 -25.35 16.02 24.96
C GLU A 98 -24.59 17.28 24.50
N MET A 99 -23.92 17.18 23.34
CA MET A 99 -23.07 18.26 22.80
C MET A 99 -23.83 19.26 21.95
N ALA A 100 -24.95 18.86 21.37
CA ALA A 100 -25.73 19.64 20.39
C ALA A 100 -27.07 20.14 20.93
N GLU A 101 -27.21 20.33 22.26
CA GLU A 101 -28.43 20.87 22.89
C GLU A 101 -29.71 20.11 22.49
N GLY A 102 -29.64 18.77 22.46
CA GLY A 102 -30.76 17.87 22.13
C GLY A 102 -30.95 17.58 20.64
N ARG A 103 -30.07 18.06 19.75
CA ARG A 103 -30.07 17.65 18.35
C ARG A 103 -29.47 16.25 18.21
N ARG A 104 -29.95 15.47 17.23
CA ARG A 104 -29.49 14.10 16.99
C ARG A 104 -28.07 14.01 16.41
N GLU A 105 -27.59 15.03 15.76
CA GLU A 105 -26.27 15.09 15.12
C GLU A 105 -25.66 16.46 15.36
N TYR A 106 -24.34 16.49 15.58
CA TYR A 106 -23.54 17.70 15.59
C TYR A 106 -22.91 17.86 14.20
N GLU A 107 -22.94 19.06 13.63
CA GLU A 107 -22.36 19.28 12.30
C GLU A 107 -20.84 19.08 12.33
N SER A 108 -20.34 18.14 11.53
CA SER A 108 -18.95 17.68 11.59
C SER A 108 -17.92 18.79 11.34
N THR A 109 -18.27 19.80 10.51
CA THR A 109 -17.41 20.96 10.24
C THR A 109 -17.29 21.93 11.42
N ASN A 110 -18.17 21.82 12.41
CA ASN A 110 -18.17 22.66 13.61
C ASN A 110 -17.57 21.95 14.83
N ILE A 111 -17.24 20.67 14.71
CA ILE A 111 -16.60 19.93 15.80
C ILE A 111 -15.20 20.49 16.05
N PRO A 112 -14.87 20.89 17.29
CA PRO A 112 -13.54 21.37 17.63
C PRO A 112 -12.48 20.28 17.43
N THR A 113 -11.32 20.67 16.90
CA THR A 113 -10.17 19.80 16.67
C THR A 113 -8.96 20.31 17.44
N VAL A 114 -8.03 19.40 17.73
CA VAL A 114 -6.83 19.70 18.54
C VAL A 114 -5.90 20.66 17.81
N LEU A 115 -5.77 20.53 16.49
CA LEU A 115 -4.92 21.36 15.65
C LEU A 115 -5.78 22.07 14.57
N SER A 116 -5.38 23.28 14.19
CA SER A 116 -6.09 24.13 13.24
C SER A 116 -5.21 24.70 12.11
N GLU A 117 -3.91 24.88 12.37
CA GLU A 117 -2.95 25.47 11.42
C GLU A 117 -1.72 24.58 11.22
N THR A 118 -1.93 23.26 11.21
CA THR A 118 -0.86 22.26 11.08
C THR A 118 -0.95 21.53 9.75
N THR A 119 0.20 21.28 9.11
CA THR A 119 0.28 20.61 7.81
C THR A 119 1.47 19.64 7.74
N ASN A 120 1.24 18.49 7.12
CA ASN A 120 2.28 17.60 6.60
C ASN A 120 2.38 17.74 5.07
N ARG A 121 3.62 17.71 4.56
CA ARG A 121 3.91 17.75 3.12
C ARG A 121 4.92 16.67 2.79
N ASN A 122 4.56 15.80 1.86
CA ASN A 122 5.43 14.77 1.33
C ASN A 122 5.64 15.02 -0.16
N HIS A 123 6.87 14.99 -0.59
CA HIS A 123 7.22 15.09 -2.00
C HIS A 123 8.29 14.05 -2.31
N ASP A 124 7.99 13.13 -3.19
CA ASP A 124 8.92 12.12 -3.62
C ASP A 124 8.93 11.97 -5.14
N PHE A 125 10.07 11.66 -5.68
CA PHE A 125 10.18 11.15 -7.02
C PHE A 125 10.96 9.83 -7.05
N TYR A 126 10.64 9.04 -8.03
CA TYR A 126 11.19 7.72 -8.25
C TYR A 126 11.52 7.53 -9.72
N VAL A 127 12.75 7.06 -9.99
CA VAL A 127 13.20 6.63 -11.31
C VAL A 127 13.59 5.16 -11.21
N PHE A 128 13.03 4.35 -12.07
CA PHE A 128 13.39 2.96 -12.23
C PHE A 128 13.69 2.69 -13.68
N LEU A 129 14.86 2.12 -13.96
CA LEU A 129 15.25 1.67 -15.28
C LEU A 129 15.84 0.27 -15.14
N THR A 130 15.27 -0.68 -15.85
CA THR A 130 15.83 -2.02 -15.98
C THR A 130 16.11 -2.34 -17.44
N GLN A 131 17.26 -2.90 -17.70
CA GLN A 131 17.67 -3.29 -19.04
C GLN A 131 18.25 -4.71 -19.03
N ARG A 132 18.03 -5.39 -20.12
CA ARG A 132 18.43 -6.78 -20.30
C ARG A 132 19.03 -6.97 -21.68
N TYR A 133 20.16 -7.65 -21.72
CA TYR A 133 20.75 -8.10 -22.98
C TYR A 133 20.78 -9.63 -23.03
N ASN A 134 20.11 -10.21 -24.03
CA ASN A 134 19.92 -11.64 -24.18
C ASN A 134 20.94 -12.22 -25.15
N LEU A 135 21.61 -13.28 -24.71
CA LEU A 135 22.40 -14.17 -25.57
C LEU A 135 21.56 -15.43 -25.85
N GLY A 136 21.59 -15.91 -27.08
CA GLY A 136 20.83 -17.06 -27.51
C GLY A 136 21.09 -17.42 -28.97
N PHE A 137 20.26 -18.30 -29.49
CA PHE A 137 20.34 -18.81 -30.84
C PHE A 137 19.00 -18.65 -31.57
N LYS A 138 19.03 -18.83 -32.89
CA LYS A 138 17.83 -18.89 -33.72
C LYS A 138 17.41 -20.34 -33.88
N ARG A 139 16.12 -20.60 -33.76
CA ARG A 139 15.47 -21.89 -33.95
C ARG A 139 14.40 -21.75 -35.00
N ASP A 140 14.31 -22.73 -35.90
CA ASP A 140 13.23 -22.80 -36.86
C ASP A 140 11.91 -23.15 -36.18
N ILE A 141 10.85 -22.42 -36.51
CA ILE A 141 9.50 -22.69 -36.03
C ILE A 141 8.98 -23.90 -36.83
N PRO A 142 8.45 -24.95 -36.15
CA PRO A 142 7.85 -26.08 -36.85
C PRO A 142 6.74 -25.63 -37.81
N GLN A 143 6.84 -26.05 -39.05
CA GLN A 143 5.86 -25.78 -40.08
C GLN A 143 4.92 -26.97 -40.28
N ALA A 144 3.70 -26.72 -40.79
CA ALA A 144 2.83 -27.81 -41.23
C ALA A 144 3.46 -28.54 -42.42
N GLU A 145 3.24 -29.86 -42.54
CA GLU A 145 3.84 -30.74 -43.57
C GLU A 145 3.63 -30.25 -45.01
N ASN A 146 2.67 -29.38 -45.28
CA ASN A 146 2.34 -28.85 -46.61
C ASN A 146 2.72 -27.37 -46.80
N ASP A 147 3.45 -26.76 -45.86
CA ASP A 147 3.83 -25.32 -45.96
C ASP A 147 5.19 -25.19 -46.70
N THR A 148 5.18 -24.64 -47.90
CA THR A 148 6.35 -24.42 -48.76
C THR A 148 7.02 -23.06 -48.53
N THR A 149 6.55 -22.26 -47.59
CA THR A 149 7.17 -20.97 -47.25
C THR A 149 8.50 -21.18 -46.54
N PRO A 150 9.48 -20.24 -46.65
CA PRO A 150 10.72 -20.34 -45.90
C PRO A 150 10.44 -20.44 -44.39
N ALA A 151 11.15 -21.35 -43.70
CA ALA A 151 10.97 -21.54 -42.25
C ALA A 151 11.18 -20.22 -41.51
N LYS A 152 10.20 -19.83 -40.73
CA LYS A 152 10.30 -18.67 -39.84
C LYS A 152 11.21 -19.03 -38.68
N GLN A 153 12.13 -18.15 -38.37
CA GLN A 153 13.05 -18.32 -37.24
C GLN A 153 12.59 -17.49 -36.04
N GLU A 154 12.63 -18.08 -34.86
CA GLU A 154 12.50 -17.37 -33.59
C GLU A 154 13.83 -17.29 -32.87
N PHE A 155 14.08 -16.18 -32.18
CA PHE A 155 15.22 -16.04 -31.29
C PHE A 155 14.89 -16.68 -29.93
N VAL A 156 15.73 -17.65 -29.52
CA VAL A 156 15.58 -18.34 -28.23
C VAL A 156 16.69 -17.82 -27.30
N PRO A 157 16.34 -17.03 -26.29
CA PRO A 157 17.31 -16.55 -25.32
C PRO A 157 17.70 -17.68 -24.35
N VAL A 158 18.99 -17.75 -24.01
CA VAL A 158 19.57 -18.72 -23.09
C VAL A 158 20.07 -18.04 -21.82
N THR A 159 20.82 -16.97 -21.99
CA THR A 159 21.45 -16.20 -20.93
C THR A 159 21.12 -14.74 -21.09
N SER A 160 20.88 -14.04 -19.98
CA SER A 160 20.64 -12.60 -19.97
C SER A 160 21.60 -11.90 -19.01
N PHE A 161 22.16 -10.78 -19.45
CA PHE A 161 22.79 -9.81 -18.57
C PHE A 161 21.76 -8.75 -18.19
N ILE A 162 21.63 -8.49 -16.92
CA ILE A 162 20.60 -7.59 -16.36
C ILE A 162 21.29 -6.45 -15.64
N HIS A 163 20.83 -5.23 -15.88
CA HIS A 163 21.20 -4.06 -15.10
C HIS A 163 19.94 -3.29 -14.72
N THR A 164 19.83 -2.95 -13.44
CA THR A 164 18.73 -2.14 -12.92
C THR A 164 19.28 -0.98 -12.11
N ILE A 165 18.79 0.21 -12.38
CA ILE A 165 19.06 1.40 -11.58
C ILE A 165 17.75 1.93 -10.99
N GLN A 166 17.80 2.26 -9.71
CA GLN A 166 16.71 2.91 -8.96
C GLN A 166 17.26 4.19 -8.35
N VAL A 167 16.56 5.29 -8.53
CA VAL A 167 16.88 6.58 -7.91
C VAL A 167 15.62 7.05 -7.20
N GLU A 168 15.75 7.36 -5.92
CA GLU A 168 14.66 7.82 -5.07
C GLU A 168 15.05 9.12 -4.39
N ARG A 169 14.12 10.03 -4.30
CA ARG A 169 14.24 11.19 -3.43
C ARG A 169 12.91 11.40 -2.73
N ALA A 170 12.95 11.45 -1.41
CA ALA A 170 11.79 11.78 -0.59
C ALA A 170 12.09 12.97 0.31
N ARG A 171 11.12 13.85 0.45
CA ARG A 171 11.17 14.98 1.38
C ARG A 171 9.86 15.01 2.15
N HIS A 172 9.99 15.09 3.47
CA HIS A 172 8.88 15.33 4.38
C HIS A 172 9.08 16.67 5.08
N GLY A 173 7.98 17.40 5.30
CA GLY A 173 7.97 18.63 6.08
C GLY A 173 6.72 18.69 6.95
N PHE A 174 6.92 18.93 8.24
CA PHE A 174 5.89 19.20 9.22
C PHE A 174 5.93 20.67 9.62
N ASN A 175 4.81 21.37 9.46
CA ASN A 175 4.69 22.77 9.83
C ASN A 175 3.44 22.96 10.70
N SER A 176 3.61 23.61 11.85
CA SER A 176 2.52 23.96 12.76
C SER A 176 2.65 25.39 13.24
N TYR A 177 1.52 26.05 13.35
CA TYR A 177 1.37 27.39 13.94
C TYR A 177 0.39 27.35 15.12
N ASP A 178 0.05 26.14 15.60
CA ASP A 178 -0.87 25.94 16.71
C ASP A 178 -0.17 26.08 18.05
N GLU A 179 -0.78 26.82 18.97
CA GLU A 179 -0.48 26.72 20.39
C GLU A 179 -1.24 25.53 20.96
N VAL A 180 -0.52 24.46 21.24
CA VAL A 180 -1.10 23.23 21.79
C VAL A 180 -1.13 23.27 23.31
N ALA A 181 -2.04 22.49 23.92
CA ALA A 181 -2.12 22.36 25.37
C ALA A 181 -0.81 21.85 25.99
N ASP A 182 -0.51 22.28 27.21
CA ASP A 182 0.65 21.76 27.94
C ASP A 182 0.54 20.22 28.07
N GLY A 183 1.66 19.55 27.73
CA GLY A 183 1.71 18.08 27.74
C GLY A 183 1.33 17.40 26.41
N TYR A 184 0.86 18.12 25.41
CA TYR A 184 0.61 17.56 24.07
C TYR A 184 1.90 17.00 23.46
N TYR A 185 2.98 17.79 23.50
CA TYR A 185 4.34 17.31 23.25
C TYR A 185 5.06 17.10 24.57
N GLN A 186 5.65 15.94 24.77
CA GLN A 186 6.38 15.63 26.01
C GLN A 186 7.71 16.40 26.12
N ASN A 187 8.32 16.71 24.99
CA ASN A 187 9.63 17.33 24.93
C ASN A 187 9.66 18.48 23.92
N THR A 188 10.56 19.45 24.18
CA THR A 188 10.96 20.49 23.22
C THR A 188 12.48 20.58 23.28
N TYR A 189 13.15 20.17 22.22
CA TYR A 189 14.62 20.05 22.20
C TYR A 189 15.31 21.37 21.86
N PHE A 190 14.74 22.13 20.92
CA PHE A 190 15.28 23.43 20.50
C PHE A 190 14.17 24.44 20.25
N ASP A 191 14.52 25.74 20.09
CA ASP A 191 13.59 26.86 19.86
C ASP A 191 12.46 26.91 20.91
N LYS A 192 12.85 26.78 22.19
CA LYS A 192 11.91 26.62 23.32
C LYS A 192 11.06 27.87 23.59
N ASP A 193 11.57 29.03 23.19
CA ASP A 193 10.90 30.32 23.40
C ASP A 193 9.74 30.55 22.44
N ASN A 194 9.69 29.82 21.30
CA ASN A 194 8.67 29.94 20.30
C ASN A 194 7.75 28.69 20.32
N LYS A 195 6.81 28.64 21.26
CA LYS A 195 5.94 27.48 21.47
C LYS A 195 5.03 27.17 20.29
N ALA A 196 4.52 28.20 19.61
CA ALA A 196 3.52 28.06 18.56
C ALA A 196 4.09 27.66 17.19
N PHE A 197 5.39 27.88 16.94
CA PHE A 197 5.95 27.65 15.62
C PHE A 197 6.80 26.40 15.55
N VAL A 198 6.42 25.48 14.67
CA VAL A 198 7.20 24.27 14.34
C VAL A 198 7.43 24.21 12.85
N ARG A 199 8.67 23.95 12.44
CA ARG A 199 9.03 23.74 11.04
C ARG A 199 10.11 22.67 10.95
N ASP A 200 9.69 21.43 10.89
CA ASP A 200 10.57 20.28 10.78
C ASP A 200 10.65 19.76 9.36
N SER A 201 11.80 19.25 8.96
CA SER A 201 11.97 18.66 7.64
C SER A 201 12.98 17.53 7.63
N THR A 202 12.71 16.53 6.81
CA THR A 202 13.64 15.45 6.51
C THR A 202 13.80 15.29 5.00
N THR A 203 14.95 14.85 4.55
CA THR A 203 15.19 14.53 3.15
C THR A 203 15.96 13.20 3.04
N TYR A 204 15.55 12.38 2.12
CA TYR A 204 16.19 11.13 1.74
C TYR A 204 16.54 11.15 0.26
N VAL A 205 17.73 10.65 -0.09
CA VAL A 205 18.15 10.36 -1.47
C VAL A 205 18.78 8.98 -1.49
N GLY A 206 18.23 8.09 -2.28
CA GLY A 206 18.69 6.71 -2.48
C GLY A 206 19.05 6.43 -3.94
N ILE A 207 20.18 5.76 -4.17
CA ILE A 207 20.58 5.25 -5.47
C ILE A 207 20.96 3.78 -5.29
N LYS A 208 20.25 2.89 -6.00
CA LYS A 208 20.53 1.45 -5.99
C LYS A 208 20.84 1.00 -7.42
N ASN A 209 21.99 0.37 -7.61
CA ASN A 209 22.38 -0.31 -8.84
C ASN A 209 22.41 -1.80 -8.59
N THR A 210 21.82 -2.57 -9.49
CA THR A 210 21.82 -4.03 -9.46
C THR A 210 22.30 -4.57 -10.79
N ILE A 211 23.28 -5.44 -10.77
CA ILE A 211 23.75 -6.20 -11.93
C ILE A 211 23.47 -7.67 -11.73
N GLY A 212 23.09 -8.37 -12.76
CA GLY A 212 22.78 -9.79 -12.68
C GLY A 212 23.05 -10.52 -13.97
N ILE A 213 23.20 -11.84 -13.81
CA ILE A 213 23.26 -12.80 -14.91
C ILE A 213 22.20 -13.87 -14.68
N ALA A 214 21.40 -14.14 -15.68
CA ALA A 214 20.33 -15.12 -15.63
C ALA A 214 20.53 -16.21 -16.68
N LEU A 215 20.43 -17.47 -16.26
CA LEU A 215 20.20 -18.61 -17.13
C LEU A 215 18.69 -18.82 -17.21
N LEU A 216 18.14 -18.78 -18.41
CA LEU A 216 16.70 -18.77 -18.62
C LEU A 216 16.12 -20.18 -18.69
N GLU A 217 14.85 -20.32 -18.30
CA GLU A 217 14.07 -21.53 -18.43
C GLU A 217 13.66 -21.79 -19.90
N GLY A 218 13.51 -23.04 -20.30
CA GLY A 218 12.79 -23.41 -21.52
C GLY A 218 13.60 -23.37 -22.83
N PHE A 219 14.91 -23.01 -22.81
CA PHE A 219 15.70 -22.98 -24.03
C PHE A 219 16.01 -24.39 -24.58
N ASN A 220 15.90 -25.42 -23.76
CA ASN A 220 15.94 -26.82 -24.13
C ASN A 220 15.11 -27.69 -23.17
N LYS A 221 14.92 -28.97 -23.49
CA LYS A 221 14.10 -29.90 -22.69
C LYS A 221 14.62 -30.20 -21.28
N TYR A 222 15.87 -29.87 -20.99
CA TYR A 222 16.52 -30.10 -19.69
C TYR A 222 16.51 -28.82 -18.82
N ALA A 223 16.40 -27.64 -19.42
CA ALA A 223 16.38 -26.36 -18.72
C ALA A 223 14.97 -26.08 -18.15
N LYS A 224 14.58 -26.82 -17.11
CA LYS A 224 13.25 -26.77 -16.49
C LYS A 224 13.10 -25.68 -15.43
N ALA A 225 14.14 -24.91 -15.17
CA ALA A 225 14.13 -23.79 -14.23
C ALA A 225 15.07 -22.68 -14.68
N GLY A 226 14.75 -21.44 -14.38
CA GLY A 226 15.61 -20.29 -14.53
C GLY A 226 16.42 -20.05 -13.26
N LEU A 227 17.67 -19.64 -13.42
CA LEU A 227 18.58 -19.31 -12.32
C LEU A 227 19.18 -17.93 -12.58
N THR A 228 19.08 -17.02 -11.60
CA THR A 228 19.68 -15.68 -11.66
C THR A 228 20.65 -15.51 -10.50
N ALA A 229 21.81 -14.96 -10.74
CA ALA A 229 22.70 -14.44 -9.72
C ALA A 229 22.83 -12.93 -9.89
N PHE A 230 22.82 -12.19 -8.79
CA PHE A 230 22.90 -10.73 -8.85
C PHE A 230 23.71 -10.15 -7.68
N ALA A 231 24.20 -8.93 -7.90
CA ALA A 231 24.79 -8.10 -6.88
C ALA A 231 24.19 -6.69 -6.94
N SER A 232 23.98 -6.07 -5.80
CA SER A 232 23.45 -4.72 -5.72
C SER A 232 24.27 -3.86 -4.77
N TYR A 233 24.41 -2.59 -5.16
CA TYR A 233 25.03 -1.53 -4.36
C TYR A 233 24.03 -0.39 -4.17
N LYS A 234 23.77 -0.04 -2.91
CA LYS A 234 22.86 1.04 -2.55
C LYS A 234 23.60 2.10 -1.73
N ILE A 235 23.41 3.35 -2.11
CA ILE A 235 23.82 4.54 -1.37
C ILE A 235 22.56 5.24 -0.90
N SER A 236 22.49 5.52 0.40
CA SER A 236 21.40 6.25 1.04
C SER A 236 21.95 7.47 1.76
N LYS A 237 21.41 8.65 1.47
CA LYS A 237 21.76 9.91 2.11
C LYS A 237 20.53 10.48 2.79
N TYR A 238 20.66 10.76 4.07
CA TYR A 238 19.60 11.33 4.89
C TYR A 238 20.02 12.69 5.43
N THR A 239 19.09 13.61 5.47
CA THR A 239 19.27 14.95 6.03
C THR A 239 18.15 15.19 7.03
N LEU A 240 18.52 15.48 8.28
CA LEU A 240 17.61 15.73 9.39
C LEU A 240 17.78 17.17 9.88
N MET A 241 16.86 17.65 10.71
CA MET A 241 17.08 18.90 11.46
C MET A 241 18.35 18.79 12.31
N ASN A 242 18.98 19.91 12.59
CA ASN A 242 20.11 19.93 13.52
C ASN A 242 19.59 19.62 14.93
N LYS A 243 20.24 18.66 15.63
CA LYS A 243 19.82 18.24 16.96
C LYS A 243 19.89 19.35 18.02
N ASP A 244 20.76 20.33 17.81
CA ASP A 244 20.92 21.47 18.71
C ASP A 244 20.14 22.72 18.22
N GLY A 245 19.32 22.58 17.17
CA GLY A 245 18.58 23.69 16.58
C GLY A 245 19.39 24.66 15.74
N GLY A 246 20.64 24.31 15.42
CA GLY A 246 21.54 25.14 14.60
C GLY A 246 21.10 25.20 13.13
N PRO A 247 21.69 26.10 12.32
CA PRO A 247 21.31 26.31 10.93
C PRO A 247 21.77 25.20 9.97
N LEU A 248 22.76 24.40 10.35
CA LEU A 248 23.31 23.33 9.52
C LEU A 248 22.64 22.01 9.86
N PRO A 249 22.01 21.34 8.88
CA PRO A 249 21.33 20.08 9.12
C PRO A 249 22.29 18.93 9.42
N ASP A 250 21.83 17.96 10.19
CA ASP A 250 22.56 16.71 10.43
C ASP A 250 22.43 15.79 9.22
N LYS A 251 23.54 15.16 8.81
CA LYS A 251 23.64 14.33 7.61
C LYS A 251 24.13 12.93 7.95
N TYR A 252 23.44 11.94 7.41
CA TYR A 252 23.79 10.53 7.53
C TYR A 252 23.97 9.92 6.15
N ASN A 253 24.97 9.06 6.01
CA ASN A 253 25.23 8.32 4.79
C ASN A 253 25.32 6.83 5.12
N GLU A 254 24.60 6.01 4.38
CA GLU A 254 24.61 4.56 4.49
C GLU A 254 24.95 3.95 3.13
N ASN A 255 25.87 3.00 3.13
CA ASN A 255 26.26 2.22 1.97
C ASN A 255 25.95 0.75 2.27
N GLU A 256 25.39 0.05 1.28
CA GLU A 256 24.94 -1.32 1.41
C GLU A 256 25.32 -2.11 0.16
N ILE A 257 25.95 -3.27 0.33
CA ILE A 257 26.23 -4.20 -0.76
C ILE A 257 25.53 -5.51 -0.42
N PHE A 258 24.72 -6.00 -1.34
CA PHE A 258 24.05 -7.29 -1.28
C PHE A 258 24.46 -8.16 -2.46
N VAL A 259 24.51 -9.46 -2.25
CA VAL A 259 24.54 -10.47 -3.30
C VAL A 259 23.39 -11.42 -3.11
N GLY A 260 22.86 -11.94 -4.20
CA GLY A 260 21.72 -12.81 -4.12
C GLY A 260 21.56 -13.72 -5.33
N GLY A 261 20.56 -14.56 -5.24
CA GLY A 261 20.18 -15.49 -6.29
C GLY A 261 18.66 -15.66 -6.34
N GLU A 262 18.19 -16.02 -7.52
CA GLU A 262 16.78 -16.31 -7.79
C GLU A 262 16.69 -17.63 -8.56
N LEU A 263 15.80 -18.50 -8.13
CA LEU A 263 15.43 -19.73 -8.79
C LEU A 263 13.93 -19.66 -9.13
N SER A 264 13.57 -19.88 -10.40
CA SER A 264 12.18 -19.84 -10.81
C SER A 264 11.84 -20.91 -11.83
N LYS A 265 10.63 -21.44 -11.72
CA LYS A 265 10.01 -22.30 -12.72
C LYS A 265 8.61 -21.78 -13.01
N ARG A 266 8.40 -21.31 -14.24
CA ARG A 266 7.12 -20.71 -14.69
C ARG A 266 6.45 -21.54 -15.76
N GLU A 267 7.18 -22.41 -16.45
CA GLU A 267 6.63 -23.27 -17.51
C GLU A 267 5.97 -24.53 -16.91
N GLY A 268 4.95 -25.00 -17.59
CA GLY A 268 4.15 -26.17 -17.20
C GLY A 268 2.81 -25.75 -16.58
N ASN A 269 1.96 -26.75 -16.28
CA ASN A 269 0.59 -26.51 -15.84
C ASN A 269 0.33 -26.91 -14.38
N ILE A 270 1.25 -27.64 -13.77
CA ILE A 270 1.02 -28.27 -12.46
C ILE A 270 1.84 -27.60 -11.36
N LEU A 271 3.15 -27.42 -11.58
CA LEU A 271 4.07 -26.95 -10.56
C LEU A 271 4.81 -25.72 -11.05
N HIS A 272 4.60 -24.61 -10.36
CA HIS A 272 5.40 -23.42 -10.47
C HIS A 272 6.06 -23.14 -9.11
N TYR A 273 7.26 -22.60 -9.13
CA TYR A 273 7.91 -22.13 -7.92
C TYR A 273 8.81 -20.94 -8.21
N HIS A 274 9.00 -20.15 -7.18
CA HIS A 274 9.91 -19.02 -7.20
C HIS A 274 10.58 -18.91 -5.84
N ALA A 275 11.88 -18.74 -5.83
CA ALA A 275 12.65 -18.48 -4.62
C ALA A 275 13.71 -17.43 -4.92
N ILE A 276 13.81 -16.43 -4.06
CA ILE A 276 14.83 -15.39 -4.14
C ILE A 276 15.45 -15.19 -2.77
N GLY A 277 16.77 -15.04 -2.74
CA GLY A 277 17.50 -14.76 -1.52
C GLY A 277 18.61 -13.76 -1.76
N GLU A 278 18.85 -12.88 -0.79
CA GLU A 278 19.97 -11.95 -0.77
C GLU A 278 20.59 -11.87 0.62
N VAL A 279 21.87 -11.63 0.66
CA VAL A 279 22.64 -11.44 1.90
C VAL A 279 23.51 -10.20 1.78
N GLY A 280 23.62 -9.45 2.86
CA GLY A 280 24.42 -8.25 2.97
C GLY A 280 25.89 -8.57 3.21
N LEU A 281 26.78 -8.06 2.34
CA LEU A 281 28.21 -8.32 2.39
C LEU A 281 29.01 -7.16 3.00
N ALA A 282 28.56 -5.92 2.81
CA ALA A 282 29.34 -4.77 3.25
C ALA A 282 28.48 -3.58 3.67
N GLY A 283 29.06 -2.69 4.46
CA GLY A 283 28.40 -1.49 4.97
C GLY A 283 27.30 -1.81 5.98
N LYS A 284 26.22 -1.07 5.94
CA LYS A 284 25.04 -1.32 6.79
C LYS A 284 24.31 -2.61 6.48
N ALA A 285 24.60 -3.24 5.34
CA ALA A 285 24.04 -4.53 4.97
C ALA A 285 24.59 -5.71 5.76
N ILE A 286 25.73 -5.61 6.40
CA ILE A 286 26.37 -6.72 7.12
C ILE A 286 25.41 -7.37 8.13
N GLY A 287 25.24 -8.69 8.00
CA GLY A 287 24.33 -9.48 8.84
C GLY A 287 22.85 -9.35 8.47
N GLN A 288 22.50 -8.56 7.46
CA GLN A 288 21.16 -8.55 6.90
C GLN A 288 21.02 -9.67 5.85
N PHE A 289 19.86 -10.28 5.81
CA PHE A 289 19.48 -11.18 4.73
C PHE A 289 17.96 -11.21 4.57
N ASN A 290 17.51 -11.60 3.39
CA ASN A 290 16.11 -11.85 3.08
C ASN A 290 16.04 -13.04 2.12
N VAL A 291 15.29 -14.07 2.51
CA VAL A 291 15.00 -15.25 1.67
C VAL A 291 13.50 -15.43 1.67
N LYS A 292 12.92 -15.45 0.49
CA LYS A 292 11.50 -15.71 0.30
C LYS A 292 11.25 -16.60 -0.90
N GLY A 293 10.17 -17.35 -0.83
CA GLY A 293 9.78 -18.21 -1.93
C GLY A 293 8.33 -18.62 -1.85
N ASP A 294 7.84 -19.08 -2.98
CA ASP A 294 6.51 -19.62 -3.13
C ASP A 294 6.52 -20.87 -4.01
N ILE A 295 5.57 -21.74 -3.75
CA ILE A 295 5.28 -22.94 -4.53
C ILE A 295 3.80 -22.91 -4.86
N ASP A 296 3.46 -23.00 -6.14
CA ASP A 296 2.10 -23.06 -6.66
C ASP A 296 1.87 -24.43 -7.32
N LEU A 297 0.95 -25.19 -6.75
CA LEU A 297 0.52 -26.51 -7.24
C LEU A 297 -0.90 -26.39 -7.79
N ASN A 298 -1.04 -26.66 -9.08
CA ASN A 298 -2.31 -26.69 -9.77
C ASN A 298 -2.65 -28.12 -10.19
N PHE A 299 -3.76 -28.65 -9.72
CA PHE A 299 -4.17 -30.01 -10.03
C PHE A 299 -5.66 -30.12 -10.30
N PRO A 300 -6.07 -31.01 -11.21
CA PRO A 300 -7.47 -31.23 -11.50
C PRO A 300 -8.13 -32.01 -10.36
N LEU A 301 -9.19 -31.45 -9.81
CA LEU A 301 -10.03 -32.09 -8.79
C LEU A 301 -11.48 -31.68 -9.00
N TRP A 302 -12.45 -32.62 -8.86
CA TRP A 302 -13.89 -32.37 -9.05
C TRP A 302 -14.27 -31.70 -10.39
N LYS A 303 -13.55 -32.04 -11.47
CA LYS A 303 -13.71 -31.44 -12.82
C LYS A 303 -13.40 -29.93 -12.85
N ASP A 304 -12.51 -29.49 -11.98
CA ASP A 304 -12.02 -28.13 -11.89
C ASP A 304 -10.51 -28.12 -11.58
N THR A 305 -9.88 -26.95 -11.62
CA THR A 305 -8.51 -26.77 -11.17
C THR A 305 -8.53 -26.24 -9.73
N VAL A 306 -7.86 -26.99 -8.84
CA VAL A 306 -7.58 -26.56 -7.48
C VAL A 306 -6.13 -26.08 -7.42
N SER A 307 -5.91 -24.89 -6.86
CA SER A 307 -4.59 -24.32 -6.65
C SER A 307 -4.24 -24.32 -5.16
N LEU A 308 -3.08 -24.84 -4.83
CA LEU A 308 -2.50 -24.79 -3.50
C LEU A 308 -1.19 -24.02 -3.58
N ILE A 309 -1.12 -22.89 -2.89
CA ILE A 309 0.07 -22.02 -2.85
C ILE A 309 0.62 -22.04 -1.43
N ALA A 310 1.91 -22.32 -1.30
CA ALA A 310 2.66 -22.16 -0.05
C ALA A 310 3.68 -21.03 -0.23
N ARG A 311 3.73 -20.11 0.73
CA ARG A 311 4.69 -19.00 0.75
C ARG A 311 5.49 -19.03 2.04
N GLY A 312 6.78 -18.76 1.92
CA GLY A 312 7.69 -18.67 3.04
C GLY A 312 8.61 -17.46 2.92
N GLU A 313 8.90 -16.82 4.05
CA GLU A 313 9.88 -15.76 4.15
C GLU A 313 10.66 -15.88 5.45
N VAL A 314 11.97 -15.70 5.36
CA VAL A 314 12.87 -15.54 6.51
C VAL A 314 13.75 -14.35 6.23
N SER A 315 13.76 -13.39 7.14
CA SER A 315 14.57 -12.18 6.99
C SER A 315 15.20 -11.74 8.31
N ASN A 316 16.32 -11.04 8.20
CA ASN A 316 17.00 -10.38 9.31
C ASN A 316 17.43 -9.00 8.82
N GLN A 317 16.72 -7.95 9.22
CA GLN A 317 16.87 -6.63 8.64
C GLN A 317 17.00 -5.56 9.72
N LEU A 318 17.77 -4.51 9.46
CA LEU A 318 17.79 -3.33 10.30
C LEU A 318 16.43 -2.65 10.30
N ALA A 319 16.05 -2.09 11.45
CA ALA A 319 14.91 -1.19 11.54
C ALA A 319 15.07 -0.01 10.54
N PRO A 320 13.96 0.51 9.99
CA PRO A 320 13.98 1.66 9.09
C PRO A 320 14.80 2.83 9.65
N PHE A 321 15.48 3.57 8.77
CA PHE A 321 16.38 4.67 9.18
C PHE A 321 15.69 5.63 10.15
N TYR A 322 14.47 6.08 9.86
CA TYR A 322 13.76 7.04 10.70
C TYR A 322 13.28 6.49 12.05
N MET A 323 13.31 5.18 12.27
CA MET A 323 13.15 4.58 13.59
C MET A 323 14.48 4.55 14.37
N ARG A 324 15.60 4.57 13.67
CA ARG A 324 16.93 4.64 14.28
C ARG A 324 17.39 6.06 14.56
N HIS A 325 17.10 6.98 13.62
CA HIS A 325 17.54 8.38 13.67
C HIS A 325 16.41 9.30 13.25
N TYR A 326 16.07 10.27 14.08
CA TYR A 326 15.10 11.31 13.77
C TYR A 326 15.34 12.54 14.62
N HIS A 327 15.40 13.73 14.00
CA HIS A 327 15.61 14.99 14.69
C HIS A 327 14.53 15.97 14.25
N SER A 328 13.73 16.40 15.22
CA SER A 328 12.70 17.42 15.06
C SER A 328 12.56 18.24 16.35
N LYS A 329 11.78 19.29 16.34
CA LYS A 329 11.61 20.16 17.50
C LYS A 329 11.09 19.42 18.73
N HIS A 330 10.14 18.50 18.54
CA HIS A 330 9.46 17.80 19.63
C HIS A 330 9.79 16.30 19.74
N TYR A 331 10.40 15.73 18.72
CA TYR A 331 10.78 14.31 18.66
C TYR A 331 12.23 14.17 18.25
N MET A 332 13.01 13.48 19.06
CA MET A 332 14.42 13.28 18.78
C MET A 332 14.90 11.95 19.35
N TRP A 333 15.54 11.17 18.50
CA TRP A 333 16.21 9.93 18.89
C TRP A 333 17.35 9.58 17.94
N ASP A 334 18.38 8.94 18.53
CA ASP A 334 19.46 8.24 17.84
C ASP A 334 19.61 6.88 18.54
N ASN A 335 18.94 5.87 17.99
CA ASN A 335 18.84 4.54 18.58
C ASN A 335 19.80 3.56 17.90
N ASP A 336 20.52 2.79 18.70
CA ASP A 336 21.22 1.59 18.23
C ASP A 336 20.28 0.40 18.42
N MET A 337 19.68 -0.04 17.32
CA MET A 337 18.65 -1.09 17.30
C MET A 337 19.22 -2.38 16.75
N ASP A 338 18.83 -3.48 17.37
CA ASP A 338 19.06 -4.83 16.85
C ASP A 338 18.31 -5.04 15.54
N LYS A 339 18.81 -6.00 14.76
CA LYS A 339 18.08 -6.44 13.54
C LYS A 339 16.80 -7.17 13.94
N GLU A 340 15.73 -6.86 13.23
CA GLU A 340 14.47 -7.55 13.32
C GLU A 340 14.57 -8.87 12.54
N PHE A 341 14.45 -10.00 13.25
CA PHE A 341 14.39 -11.32 12.64
C PHE A 341 12.94 -11.76 12.48
N ARG A 342 12.55 -12.04 11.24
CA ARG A 342 11.18 -12.37 10.86
C ARG A 342 11.12 -13.70 10.14
N THR A 343 10.16 -14.52 10.52
CA THR A 343 9.79 -15.75 9.82
C THR A 343 8.30 -15.73 9.53
N ARG A 344 7.91 -15.92 8.28
CA ARG A 344 6.51 -16.00 7.86
C ARG A 344 6.28 -17.25 7.02
N ILE A 345 5.21 -17.96 7.30
CA ILE A 345 4.71 -19.08 6.51
C ILE A 345 3.22 -18.85 6.26
N GLU A 346 2.82 -19.01 5.01
CA GLU A 346 1.43 -18.84 4.58
C GLU A 346 1.04 -19.93 3.59
N GLY A 347 -0.14 -20.52 3.77
CA GLY A 347 -0.78 -21.41 2.82
C GLY A 347 -2.06 -20.80 2.25
N GLU A 348 -2.31 -21.01 0.96
CA GLU A 348 -3.54 -20.59 0.27
C GLU A 348 -4.10 -21.76 -0.55
N LEU A 349 -5.38 -22.05 -0.34
CA LEU A 349 -6.16 -22.98 -1.14
C LEU A 349 -7.20 -22.21 -1.95
N SER A 350 -7.19 -22.38 -3.26
CA SER A 350 -8.13 -21.75 -4.18
C SER A 350 -8.88 -22.79 -5.01
N ILE A 351 -10.21 -22.70 -5.02
CA ILE A 351 -11.11 -23.59 -5.78
C ILE A 351 -11.97 -22.69 -6.68
N ALA A 352 -11.59 -22.59 -7.95
CA ALA A 352 -12.17 -21.62 -8.89
C ALA A 352 -13.68 -21.85 -9.09
N ARG A 353 -14.11 -23.12 -9.23
CA ARG A 353 -15.53 -23.48 -9.44
C ARG A 353 -16.43 -23.02 -8.28
N TRP A 354 -15.94 -23.11 -7.05
CA TRP A 354 -16.68 -22.72 -5.86
C TRP A 354 -16.46 -21.25 -5.50
N LYS A 355 -15.54 -20.58 -6.23
CA LYS A 355 -15.12 -19.20 -5.92
C LYS A 355 -14.70 -19.06 -4.46
N THR A 356 -14.00 -20.07 -3.97
CA THR A 356 -13.52 -20.16 -2.61
C THR A 356 -12.02 -19.95 -2.59
N ARG A 357 -11.53 -19.07 -1.71
CA ARG A 357 -10.13 -18.91 -1.39
C ARG A 357 -9.97 -18.89 0.12
N LEU A 358 -9.21 -19.84 0.63
CA LEU A 358 -8.85 -19.95 2.04
C LEU A 358 -7.35 -19.68 2.19
N ARG A 359 -6.98 -18.79 3.08
CA ARG A 359 -5.60 -18.46 3.39
C ARG A 359 -5.39 -18.56 4.90
N ALA A 360 -4.25 -19.14 5.31
CA ALA A 360 -3.83 -19.17 6.71
C ALA A 360 -2.33 -18.94 6.81
N GLY A 361 -1.90 -18.20 7.81
CA GLY A 361 -0.50 -17.86 8.00
C GLY A 361 -0.11 -17.67 9.45
N VAL A 362 1.18 -17.86 9.69
CA VAL A 362 1.85 -17.57 10.95
C VAL A 362 3.10 -16.75 10.69
N GLU A 363 3.31 -15.74 11.50
CA GLU A 363 4.48 -14.88 11.46
C GLU A 363 5.08 -14.77 12.85
N ASN A 364 6.39 -14.95 12.96
CA ASN A 364 7.16 -14.74 14.18
C ASN A 364 8.18 -13.63 13.94
N ILE A 365 8.24 -12.68 14.87
CA ILE A 365 9.09 -11.50 14.76
C ILE A 365 9.86 -11.35 16.06
N LYS A 366 11.18 -11.41 16.00
CA LYS A 366 12.07 -11.09 17.12
C LYS A 366 12.58 -9.67 16.96
N ASN A 367 12.70 -8.94 18.06
CA ASN A 367 13.08 -7.53 18.09
C ASN A 367 12.12 -6.63 17.29
N TYR A 368 10.80 -6.91 17.35
CA TYR A 368 9.79 -6.12 16.68
C TYR A 368 9.88 -4.67 17.08
N THR A 369 9.98 -3.78 16.07
CA THR A 369 10.12 -2.33 16.26
C THR A 369 8.76 -1.65 16.14
N TYR A 370 8.42 -0.81 17.13
CA TYR A 370 7.15 -0.12 17.20
C TYR A 370 7.31 1.27 17.84
N PHE A 371 6.29 2.11 17.71
CA PHE A 371 6.24 3.37 18.46
C PHE A 371 5.48 3.15 19.77
N ASN A 372 6.15 3.41 20.88
CA ASN A 372 5.61 3.24 22.24
C ASN A 372 4.59 4.34 22.60
N GLN A 373 4.12 4.36 23.83
CA GLN A 373 3.14 5.33 24.33
C GLN A 373 3.61 6.80 24.35
N GLN A 374 4.90 7.05 24.20
CA GLN A 374 5.50 8.36 24.05
C GLN A 374 5.71 8.77 22.58
N ALA A 375 5.21 7.98 21.64
CA ALA A 375 5.45 8.13 20.21
C ALA A 375 6.95 8.14 19.85
N THR A 376 7.76 7.36 20.56
CA THR A 376 9.17 7.11 20.30
C THR A 376 9.40 5.64 19.94
N PRO A 377 10.38 5.33 19.06
CA PRO A 377 10.65 3.97 18.66
C PRO A 377 11.20 3.11 19.79
N GLU A 378 10.68 1.91 19.90
CA GLU A 378 11.09 0.89 20.88
C GLU A 378 11.13 -0.48 20.20
N GLN A 379 11.97 -1.38 20.71
CA GLN A 379 12.00 -2.78 20.28
C GLN A 379 11.50 -3.72 21.38
N LYS A 380 10.58 -4.60 20.99
CA LYS A 380 10.11 -5.64 21.91
C LYS A 380 11.23 -6.62 22.21
N SER A 381 11.52 -6.84 23.48
CA SER A 381 12.34 -7.98 23.92
C SER A 381 11.58 -9.30 23.69
N GLY A 382 12.23 -10.27 23.04
CA GLY A 382 11.63 -11.55 22.74
C GLY A 382 10.86 -11.62 21.42
N SER A 383 10.07 -12.66 21.24
CA SER A 383 9.32 -12.92 20.01
C SER A 383 7.88 -12.44 20.10
N LEU A 384 7.41 -11.87 19.01
CA LEU A 384 6.01 -11.55 18.76
C LEU A 384 5.49 -12.53 17.70
N GLN A 385 4.36 -13.18 17.95
CA GLN A 385 3.71 -14.07 17.00
C GLN A 385 2.39 -13.46 16.52
N VAL A 386 2.15 -13.53 15.22
CA VAL A 386 0.87 -13.17 14.61
C VAL A 386 0.31 -14.38 13.87
N LEU A 387 -0.93 -14.74 14.19
CA LEU A 387 -1.70 -15.74 13.46
C LEU A 387 -2.74 -15.03 12.60
N SER A 388 -2.99 -15.53 11.41
CA SER A 388 -4.02 -15.01 10.52
C SER A 388 -4.69 -16.13 9.73
N ALA A 389 -6.00 -15.98 9.50
CA ALA A 389 -6.77 -16.81 8.60
C ALA A 389 -7.79 -15.94 7.86
N SER A 390 -7.93 -16.11 6.56
CA SER A 390 -8.93 -15.39 5.76
C SER A 390 -9.66 -16.32 4.82
N LEU A 391 -10.96 -16.07 4.66
CA LEU A 391 -11.85 -16.77 3.75
C LEU A 391 -12.47 -15.74 2.80
N ASN A 392 -12.26 -15.93 1.50
CA ASN A 392 -13.04 -15.26 0.46
C ASN A 392 -13.99 -16.29 -0.13
N GLN A 393 -15.30 -15.99 -0.13
CA GLN A 393 -16.33 -16.84 -0.67
C GLN A 393 -17.38 -16.03 -1.41
N ASP A 394 -17.54 -16.29 -2.70
CA ASP A 394 -18.56 -15.64 -3.51
C ASP A 394 -19.71 -16.63 -3.80
N PHE A 395 -20.92 -16.13 -3.66
CA PHE A 395 -22.14 -16.84 -4.04
C PHE A 395 -22.84 -16.13 -5.20
N LYS A 396 -23.42 -16.92 -6.09
CA LYS A 396 -24.21 -16.40 -7.20
C LYS A 396 -25.48 -17.22 -7.38
N LEU A 397 -26.61 -16.53 -7.34
CA LEU A 397 -27.93 -17.13 -7.62
C LEU A 397 -28.70 -16.24 -8.61
N GLY A 398 -28.71 -16.65 -9.88
CA GLY A 398 -29.32 -15.85 -10.95
C GLY A 398 -28.64 -14.49 -11.09
N ILE A 399 -29.39 -13.42 -10.83
CA ILE A 399 -28.89 -12.03 -10.86
C ILE A 399 -28.28 -11.59 -9.53
N PHE A 400 -28.47 -12.35 -8.46
CA PHE A 400 -27.99 -12.02 -7.11
C PHE A 400 -26.59 -12.55 -6.90
N HIS A 401 -25.76 -11.71 -6.29
CA HIS A 401 -24.38 -12.01 -5.93
C HIS A 401 -24.14 -11.61 -4.48
N LEU A 402 -23.31 -12.39 -3.80
CA LEU A 402 -22.84 -12.08 -2.45
C LEU A 402 -21.36 -12.44 -2.38
N ASP A 403 -20.51 -11.41 -2.33
CA ASP A 403 -19.08 -11.56 -2.17
C ASP A 403 -18.74 -11.36 -0.68
N ASN A 404 -17.98 -12.29 -0.12
CA ASN A 404 -17.65 -12.29 1.30
C ASN A 404 -16.15 -12.38 1.50
N GLU A 405 -15.63 -11.60 2.42
CA GLU A 405 -14.28 -11.70 2.95
C GLU A 405 -14.36 -11.67 4.47
N VAL A 406 -13.80 -12.70 5.09
CA VAL A 406 -13.72 -12.84 6.54
C VAL A 406 -12.26 -13.03 6.90
N THR A 407 -11.70 -12.17 7.75
CA THR A 407 -10.32 -12.28 8.21
C THR A 407 -10.33 -12.34 9.74
N TRP A 408 -9.75 -13.40 10.27
CA TRP A 408 -9.41 -13.56 11.67
C TRP A 408 -7.90 -13.40 11.83
N GLN A 409 -7.49 -12.70 12.88
CA GLN A 409 -6.08 -12.51 13.21
C GLN A 409 -5.87 -12.39 14.72
N LYS A 410 -4.69 -12.73 15.18
CA LYS A 410 -4.34 -12.62 16.59
C LYS A 410 -2.86 -12.36 16.78
N SER A 411 -2.56 -11.32 17.55
CA SER A 411 -1.22 -11.05 18.06
C SER A 411 -1.02 -11.76 19.40
N SER A 412 0.16 -12.33 19.63
CA SER A 412 0.54 -12.91 20.92
C SER A 412 0.72 -11.86 22.02
N ASP A 413 0.88 -10.59 21.62
CA ASP A 413 1.02 -9.46 22.55
C ASP A 413 0.27 -8.23 22.02
N GLN A 414 -0.94 -8.06 22.49
CA GLN A 414 -1.82 -6.95 22.13
C GLN A 414 -1.37 -5.61 22.73
N THR A 415 -0.46 -5.62 23.69
CA THR A 415 0.08 -4.37 24.28
C THR A 415 1.16 -3.74 23.39
N VAL A 416 1.73 -4.49 22.47
CA VAL A 416 2.77 -4.07 21.53
C VAL A 416 2.24 -3.97 20.10
N LEU A 417 1.41 -4.93 19.71
CA LEU A 417 0.75 -4.96 18.40
C LEU A 417 -0.74 -5.25 18.58
N PRO A 418 -1.55 -4.24 18.89
CA PRO A 418 -2.98 -4.39 18.98
C PRO A 418 -3.60 -4.60 17.60
N LEU A 419 -4.41 -5.64 17.45
CA LEU A 419 -5.10 -6.00 16.22
C LEU A 419 -6.58 -6.31 16.53
N PRO A 420 -7.52 -5.95 15.65
CA PRO A 420 -8.89 -6.45 15.74
C PRO A 420 -8.89 -7.96 15.46
N ASP A 421 -9.55 -8.75 16.29
CA ASP A 421 -9.59 -10.21 16.14
C ASP A 421 -10.32 -10.63 14.87
N LEU A 422 -11.32 -9.88 14.43
CA LEU A 422 -12.14 -10.21 13.26
C LEU A 422 -12.40 -8.96 12.41
N SER A 423 -12.21 -9.10 11.10
CA SER A 423 -12.58 -8.10 10.09
C SER A 423 -13.47 -8.76 9.04
N LEU A 424 -14.57 -8.09 8.69
CA LEU A 424 -15.58 -8.58 7.76
C LEU A 424 -15.79 -7.57 6.63
N TYR A 425 -15.89 -8.10 5.41
CA TYR A 425 -16.41 -7.37 4.26
C TYR A 425 -17.45 -8.24 3.55
N HIS A 426 -18.63 -7.69 3.35
CA HIS A 426 -19.70 -8.33 2.61
C HIS A 426 -20.25 -7.37 1.58
N ASN A 427 -20.44 -7.85 0.36
CA ASN A 427 -21.01 -7.09 -0.75
C ASN A 427 -22.15 -7.88 -1.39
N PHE A 428 -23.36 -7.45 -1.14
CA PHE A 428 -24.56 -8.01 -1.75
C PHE A 428 -25.02 -7.13 -2.90
N TYR A 429 -25.18 -7.71 -4.09
CA TYR A 429 -25.62 -6.94 -5.25
C TYR A 429 -26.44 -7.77 -6.23
N MET A 430 -27.26 -7.06 -6.98
CA MET A 430 -27.95 -7.56 -8.16
C MET A 430 -27.23 -7.07 -9.41
N GLN A 431 -26.98 -7.97 -10.35
CA GLN A 431 -26.37 -7.62 -11.64
C GLN A 431 -27.23 -8.13 -12.79
N PHE A 432 -27.67 -7.23 -13.67
CA PHE A 432 -28.52 -7.53 -14.80
C PHE A 432 -28.25 -6.58 -15.97
N LYS A 433 -28.79 -6.92 -17.13
CA LYS A 433 -28.64 -6.12 -18.35
C LYS A 433 -29.97 -5.56 -18.82
N LEU A 434 -29.99 -4.28 -19.17
CA LEU A 434 -31.09 -3.52 -19.74
C LEU A 434 -30.80 -3.08 -21.17
N ALA A 435 -31.77 -2.44 -21.83
CA ALA A 435 -31.66 -1.84 -23.16
C ALA A 435 -31.07 -2.83 -24.21
N LYS A 436 -31.70 -4.00 -24.38
CA LYS A 436 -31.22 -5.05 -25.28
C LYS A 436 -29.80 -5.52 -24.97
N LYS A 437 -29.47 -5.63 -23.70
CA LYS A 437 -28.15 -6.04 -23.14
C LYS A 437 -27.00 -5.04 -23.33
N VAL A 438 -27.27 -3.83 -23.72
CA VAL A 438 -26.25 -2.78 -23.91
C VAL A 438 -25.85 -2.13 -22.58
N LEU A 439 -26.80 -1.95 -21.66
CA LEU A 439 -26.56 -1.38 -20.34
C LEU A 439 -26.45 -2.49 -19.29
N SER A 440 -25.29 -2.63 -18.67
CA SER A 440 -25.09 -3.47 -17.48
C SER A 440 -25.35 -2.64 -16.23
N VAL A 441 -26.23 -3.13 -15.38
CA VAL A 441 -26.63 -2.47 -14.11
C VAL A 441 -26.22 -3.34 -12.96
N GLN A 442 -25.57 -2.74 -11.96
CA GLN A 442 -25.26 -3.36 -10.68
C GLN A 442 -25.80 -2.47 -9.57
N LEU A 443 -26.73 -2.99 -8.78
CA LEU A 443 -27.28 -2.32 -7.60
C LEU A 443 -26.89 -3.13 -6.39
N GLY A 444 -26.28 -2.50 -5.39
CA GLY A 444 -25.76 -3.24 -4.26
C GLY A 444 -25.60 -2.42 -2.99
N ALA A 445 -25.26 -3.16 -1.95
CA ALA A 445 -24.85 -2.64 -0.67
C ALA A 445 -23.62 -3.40 -0.18
N ASP A 446 -22.65 -2.68 0.35
CA ASP A 446 -21.51 -3.29 1.02
C ASP A 446 -21.45 -2.90 2.49
N VAL A 447 -20.89 -3.81 3.30
CA VAL A 447 -20.72 -3.65 4.74
C VAL A 447 -19.28 -3.95 5.08
N ARG A 448 -18.66 -3.07 5.87
CA ARG A 448 -17.35 -3.27 6.49
C ARG A 448 -17.50 -3.24 8.00
N TYR A 449 -16.87 -4.18 8.66
CA TYR A 449 -16.92 -4.31 10.11
C TYR A 449 -15.60 -4.87 10.63
N PHE A 450 -15.16 -4.39 11.79
CA PHE A 450 -14.10 -5.00 12.57
C PHE A 450 -14.44 -4.95 14.05
N THR A 451 -13.94 -5.94 14.78
CA THR A 451 -14.17 -6.04 16.23
C THR A 451 -13.46 -4.92 16.98
N LYS A 452 -13.95 -4.57 18.16
CA LYS A 452 -13.31 -3.57 19.03
C LYS A 452 -11.91 -3.99 19.42
N TYR A 453 -11.02 -3.01 19.45
CA TYR A 453 -9.66 -3.17 19.92
C TYR A 453 -9.06 -1.80 20.31
N ASN A 454 -7.96 -1.83 21.07
CA ASN A 454 -7.21 -0.63 21.42
C ASN A 454 -6.30 -0.21 20.26
N ALA A 455 -6.87 0.42 19.23
CA ALA A 455 -6.13 0.83 18.06
C ALA A 455 -4.99 1.80 18.41
N PRO A 456 -3.88 1.81 17.65
CA PRO A 456 -2.86 2.82 17.78
C PRO A 456 -3.41 4.23 17.53
N ALA A 457 -2.98 5.20 18.32
CA ALA A 457 -3.24 6.61 18.09
C ALA A 457 -2.32 7.15 16.99
N TYR A 458 -2.67 8.29 16.42
CA TYR A 458 -1.89 8.94 15.37
C TYR A 458 -1.23 10.22 15.89
N MET A 459 0.08 10.39 15.59
CA MET A 459 0.85 11.59 15.94
C MET A 459 1.23 12.36 14.68
N PRO A 460 0.58 13.52 14.40
CA PRO A 460 0.86 14.33 13.22
C PRO A 460 2.32 14.76 13.06
N ALA A 461 3.00 15.06 14.16
CA ALA A 461 4.38 15.59 14.13
C ALA A 461 5.43 14.59 13.61
N ILE A 462 5.16 13.29 13.70
CA ILE A 462 5.99 12.23 13.12
C ILE A 462 5.29 11.50 11.98
N GLN A 463 4.06 11.88 11.67
CA GLN A 463 3.19 11.27 10.65
C GLN A 463 3.13 9.74 10.80
N ASN A 464 2.98 9.25 12.05
CA ASN A 464 2.98 7.83 12.33
C ASN A 464 2.00 7.46 13.44
N PHE A 465 1.66 6.16 13.50
CA PHE A 465 0.85 5.59 14.56
C PHE A 465 1.73 5.13 15.71
N TYR A 466 1.21 5.28 16.95
CA TYR A 466 1.90 4.91 18.18
C TYR A 466 0.90 4.28 19.17
N LEU A 467 1.41 3.54 20.15
CA LEU A 467 0.56 2.94 21.18
C LEU A 467 -0.12 4.02 22.03
N GLN A 468 -1.42 3.87 22.27
CA GLN A 468 -2.14 4.80 23.13
C GLN A 468 -1.55 4.81 24.54
N PRO A 469 -1.44 5.99 25.20
CA PRO A 469 -1.18 6.07 26.64
C PRO A 469 -2.24 5.30 27.42
N GLU A 470 -1.88 4.75 28.59
CA GLU A 470 -2.86 4.02 29.43
C GLU A 470 -3.96 4.93 29.95
N GLU A 471 -3.60 6.19 30.27
CA GLU A 471 -4.58 7.20 30.66
C GLU A 471 -5.35 7.71 29.44
N GLY A 472 -6.67 7.63 29.49
CA GLY A 472 -7.53 8.06 28.38
C GLY A 472 -7.61 7.09 27.19
N LYS A 473 -7.12 5.87 27.33
CA LYS A 473 -7.16 4.83 26.31
C LYS A 473 -8.59 4.51 25.86
N VAL A 474 -8.84 4.52 24.57
CA VAL A 474 -10.15 4.25 23.98
C VAL A 474 -10.10 3.06 23.04
N GLU A 475 -11.16 2.24 23.06
CA GLU A 475 -11.37 1.20 22.06
C GLU A 475 -12.15 1.75 20.88
N ILE A 476 -11.77 1.36 19.66
CA ILE A 476 -12.53 1.66 18.45
C ILE A 476 -12.93 0.36 17.74
N GLY A 477 -13.92 0.45 16.85
CA GLY A 477 -14.48 -0.69 16.13
C GLY A 477 -15.83 -1.12 16.70
N GLY A 478 -16.33 -2.27 16.24
CA GLY A 478 -17.66 -2.76 16.61
C GLY A 478 -18.80 -2.01 15.91
N TYR A 479 -18.49 -1.15 14.95
CA TYR A 479 -19.45 -0.38 14.18
C TYR A 479 -19.43 -0.81 12.71
N PRO A 480 -20.55 -1.27 12.12
CA PRO A 480 -20.63 -1.58 10.70
C PRO A 480 -20.72 -0.31 9.87
N ILE A 481 -19.88 -0.17 8.87
CA ILE A 481 -19.97 0.90 7.87
C ILE A 481 -20.71 0.33 6.67
N VAL A 482 -21.89 0.88 6.37
CA VAL A 482 -22.75 0.41 5.28
C VAL A 482 -22.80 1.44 4.16
N ASN A 483 -22.56 0.99 2.94
CA ASN A 483 -22.70 1.79 1.74
C ASN A 483 -23.76 1.18 0.83
N VAL A 484 -24.49 2.01 0.09
CA VAL A 484 -25.37 1.57 -1.01
C VAL A 484 -24.94 2.23 -2.30
N TYR A 485 -25.00 1.49 -3.40
CA TYR A 485 -24.47 1.98 -4.65
C TYR A 485 -25.22 1.46 -5.89
N ALA A 486 -25.08 2.20 -6.97
CA ALA A 486 -25.47 1.82 -8.31
C ALA A 486 -24.29 2.01 -9.28
N ASN A 487 -23.92 0.96 -10.00
CA ASN A 487 -22.97 1.01 -11.10
C ASN A 487 -23.71 0.79 -12.41
N LEU A 488 -23.50 1.66 -13.38
CA LEU A 488 -24.07 1.63 -14.71
C LEU A 488 -22.94 1.55 -15.73
N HIS A 489 -22.85 0.45 -16.47
CA HIS A 489 -21.83 0.26 -17.49
C HIS A 489 -22.46 0.25 -18.87
N LEU A 490 -22.22 1.31 -19.63
CA LEU A 490 -22.72 1.51 -20.99
C LEU A 490 -21.53 1.50 -21.97
N LYS A 491 -21.37 0.40 -22.73
CA LYS A 491 -20.25 0.21 -23.68
C LYS A 491 -18.88 0.43 -23.02
N ARG A 492 -18.23 1.57 -23.27
CA ARG A 492 -16.90 1.92 -22.79
C ARG A 492 -16.92 2.85 -21.57
N THR A 493 -18.12 3.20 -21.11
CA THR A 493 -18.32 4.18 -20.03
C THR A 493 -18.99 3.53 -18.83
N ARG A 494 -18.46 3.78 -17.66
CA ARG A 494 -19.02 3.40 -16.37
C ARG A 494 -19.38 4.64 -15.58
N PHE A 495 -20.63 4.71 -15.14
CA PHE A 495 -21.12 5.67 -14.17
C PHE A 495 -21.33 4.98 -12.84
N TYR A 496 -21.08 5.66 -11.74
CA TYR A 496 -21.49 5.16 -10.43
C TYR A 496 -22.04 6.27 -9.56
N VAL A 497 -22.94 5.88 -8.68
CA VAL A 497 -23.48 6.70 -7.60
C VAL A 497 -23.42 5.86 -6.34
N MET A 498 -22.97 6.43 -5.23
CA MET A 498 -22.87 5.75 -3.94
C MET A 498 -23.33 6.70 -2.83
N MET A 499 -24.16 6.19 -1.93
CA MET A 499 -24.36 6.80 -0.63
C MET A 499 -23.42 6.09 0.34
N TYR A 500 -22.34 6.78 0.68
CA TYR A 500 -21.37 6.32 1.68
C TYR A 500 -21.94 6.52 3.09
N HIS A 501 -21.67 5.56 3.99
CA HIS A 501 -22.04 5.59 5.39
C HIS A 501 -23.56 5.84 5.60
N VAL A 502 -24.40 5.07 4.86
CA VAL A 502 -25.85 5.27 4.83
C VAL A 502 -26.51 5.07 6.19
N ASN A 503 -25.88 4.26 7.05
CA ASN A 503 -26.36 3.94 8.40
C ASN A 503 -25.96 4.95 9.49
N GLN A 504 -25.32 6.07 9.15
CA GLN A 504 -25.06 7.14 10.11
C GLN A 504 -26.37 7.58 10.78
N GLY A 505 -26.36 7.64 12.12
CA GLY A 505 -27.54 8.04 12.93
C GLY A 505 -28.59 6.92 13.15
N ILE A 506 -28.40 5.70 12.63
CA ILE A 506 -29.33 4.58 12.81
C ILE A 506 -28.93 3.68 14.00
N SER A 507 -27.63 3.52 14.26
CA SER A 507 -27.09 2.72 15.35
C SER A 507 -26.18 3.57 16.25
N ARG A 508 -25.68 2.97 17.36
CA ARG A 508 -24.72 3.68 18.23
C ARG A 508 -23.61 4.29 17.41
N PRO A 509 -23.39 5.59 17.50
CA PRO A 509 -22.43 6.30 16.67
C PRO A 509 -21.01 6.17 17.24
N ASP A 510 -20.36 5.03 17.04
CA ASP A 510 -18.99 4.75 17.48
C ASP A 510 -18.12 4.47 16.22
N TYR A 511 -18.05 5.47 15.32
CA TYR A 511 -17.44 5.32 14.01
C TYR A 511 -16.09 6.03 13.89
N PHE A 512 -15.05 5.39 14.45
CA PHE A 512 -13.68 5.87 14.41
C PHE A 512 -12.79 4.92 13.60
N LEU A 513 -11.79 5.49 12.88
CA LEU A 513 -10.73 4.73 12.19
C LEU A 513 -9.44 4.68 13.02
N SER A 514 -9.21 5.68 13.85
CA SER A 514 -8.16 5.79 14.84
C SER A 514 -8.73 6.54 16.03
N PRO A 515 -8.19 6.39 17.24
CA PRO A 515 -8.64 7.15 18.41
C PRO A 515 -8.76 8.64 18.08
N HIS A 516 -9.92 9.22 18.37
CA HIS A 516 -10.29 10.63 18.13
C HIS A 516 -10.39 11.06 16.64
N TYR A 517 -10.26 10.14 15.69
CA TYR A 517 -10.43 10.39 14.26
C TYR A 517 -11.65 9.67 13.71
N PRO A 518 -12.83 10.31 13.71
CA PRO A 518 -14.04 9.71 13.18
C PRO A 518 -13.99 9.56 11.66
N ILE A 519 -14.70 8.55 11.13
CA ILE A 519 -14.90 8.42 9.68
C ILE A 519 -15.79 9.54 9.15
N ASN A 520 -15.74 9.75 7.84
CA ASN A 520 -16.57 10.74 7.20
C ASN A 520 -18.06 10.48 7.43
N PRO A 521 -18.87 11.52 7.60
CA PRO A 521 -20.33 11.41 7.72
C PRO A 521 -20.94 10.86 6.43
N ARG A 522 -22.25 10.66 6.45
CA ARG A 522 -23.01 10.26 5.25
C ARG A 522 -22.78 11.23 4.11
N VAL A 523 -22.36 10.69 2.95
CA VAL A 523 -22.07 11.51 1.77
C VAL A 523 -22.46 10.81 0.48
N LEU A 524 -23.04 11.58 -0.44
CA LEU A 524 -23.28 11.16 -1.80
C LEU A 524 -22.01 11.30 -2.63
N LYS A 525 -21.58 10.20 -3.23
CA LYS A 525 -20.43 10.12 -4.13
C LYS A 525 -20.90 9.72 -5.52
N PHE A 526 -20.33 10.30 -6.55
CA PHE A 526 -20.58 9.90 -7.92
C PHE A 526 -19.31 10.00 -8.77
N GLY A 527 -19.26 9.23 -9.82
CA GLY A 527 -18.12 9.26 -10.70
C GLY A 527 -18.41 8.66 -12.07
N LEU A 528 -17.47 8.93 -12.94
CA LEU A 528 -17.45 8.52 -14.34
C LEU A 528 -16.08 7.92 -14.65
N SER A 529 -16.07 6.78 -15.31
CA SER A 529 -14.84 6.22 -15.90
C SER A 529 -15.09 5.89 -17.37
N TRP A 530 -14.25 6.40 -18.24
CA TRP A 530 -14.39 6.27 -19.68
C TRP A 530 -13.13 5.68 -20.31
N ASN A 531 -13.30 4.57 -21.02
CA ASN A 531 -12.22 3.88 -21.73
C ASN A 531 -12.29 4.20 -23.23
N PHE A 532 -11.13 4.61 -23.76
CA PHE A 532 -10.92 4.79 -25.19
C PHE A 532 -9.88 3.77 -25.65
N TYR A 533 -10.24 2.97 -26.64
CA TYR A 533 -9.36 2.00 -27.30
C TYR A 533 -9.90 1.73 -28.72
N ASP A 534 -9.01 1.38 -29.63
CA ASP A 534 -9.34 0.96 -30.99
C ASP A 534 -9.77 -0.51 -31.00
#